data_7ca55dba727eef64ae10610bf17335e2
#
_entry.id   7ca55dba727eef64ae10610bf17335e2
#
_cell.length_a   1.000
_cell.length_b   1.000
_cell.length_c   1.000
_cell.angle_alpha   90.00
_cell.angle_beta   90.00
_cell.angle_gamma   90.00
#
_symmetry.space_group_name_H-M   'P 1'
#
loop_
_entity.id
_entity.type
_entity.pdbx_description
1 polymer ?
#
loop_
_entity_poly.entity_id
_entity_poly.type
_entity_poly.pdbx_seq_one_letter_code
_entity_poly.pdbx_strand_id
1 'polypeptide(L)'
;QRQMCIRDRDKLVLLDAQMKSLEARINSHFLFNTLEAINSIAELEDNETIATMSLALGNMFRYTLKTQSELVTVQDELGHVNDYVTIQRIRFDNRFHLDLDIPAEYLNNKVLKLILQPLVENALYHGLNYCTTGDTINIRAYAENNCLMIDVYDNGQGMDIETLTKLQSSLMEEASFTELGHRNKQSIGLKNIHSRIELYYGKGYGLTVTSRQNEWTNVQIRLPILK
;
A
#
# COMPACT_ATOMS: atom_id res chain seq x y z
N GLN A 1 3.48 18.76 -29.76
CA GLN A 1 3.21 18.69 -28.30
C GLN A 1 1.74 18.43 -27.97
N ARG A 2 0.75 19.13 -28.56
CA ARG A 2 -0.70 18.89 -28.29
C ARG A 2 -1.19 17.49 -28.69
N GLN A 3 -0.70 16.94 -29.79
CA GLN A 3 -1.08 15.58 -30.25
C GLN A 3 -0.50 14.48 -29.38
N MET A 4 0.65 14.69 -28.71
CA MET A 4 1.25 13.73 -27.80
C MET A 4 0.46 13.64 -26.47
N CYS A 5 0.01 14.77 -25.92
CA CYS A 5 -0.85 14.80 -24.73
C CYS A 5 -2.22 14.15 -24.94
N ILE A 6 -2.80 14.22 -26.14
CA ILE A 6 -4.11 13.59 -26.46
C ILE A 6 -3.93 12.07 -26.50
N ARG A 7 -2.90 11.53 -27.15
CA ARG A 7 -2.63 10.08 -27.21
C ARG A 7 -2.37 9.46 -25.83
N ASP A 8 -1.73 10.20 -24.94
CA ASP A 8 -1.43 9.71 -23.59
C ASP A 8 -2.70 9.72 -22.70
N ARG A 9 -3.56 10.73 -22.88
CA ARG A 9 -4.87 10.79 -22.23
C ARG A 9 -5.80 9.66 -22.72
N ASP A 10 -5.81 9.38 -24.02
CA ASP A 10 -6.64 8.30 -24.58
C ASP A 10 -6.17 6.93 -24.11
N LYS A 11 -4.86 6.73 -23.91
CA LYS A 11 -4.30 5.50 -23.35
C LYS A 11 -4.67 5.33 -21.87
N LEU A 12 -4.67 6.40 -21.09
CA LEU A 12 -5.11 6.37 -19.69
C LEU A 12 -6.58 6.00 -19.59
N VAL A 13 -7.43 6.58 -20.42
CA VAL A 13 -8.86 6.26 -20.49
C VAL A 13 -9.07 4.80 -20.92
N LEU A 14 -8.29 4.29 -21.85
CA LEU A 14 -8.37 2.90 -22.30
C LEU A 14 -7.92 1.93 -21.19
N LEU A 15 -6.83 2.24 -20.48
CA LEU A 15 -6.36 1.43 -19.36
C LEU A 15 -7.34 1.44 -18.19
N ASP A 16 -7.92 2.58 -17.86
CA ASP A 16 -8.97 2.70 -16.84
C ASP A 16 -10.22 1.90 -17.23
N ALA A 17 -10.64 1.97 -18.49
CA ALA A 17 -11.74 1.18 -19.02
C ALA A 17 -11.43 -0.34 -19.01
N GLN A 18 -10.19 -0.74 -19.31
CA GLN A 18 -9.76 -2.14 -19.23
C GLN A 18 -9.69 -2.63 -17.79
N MET A 19 -9.19 -1.82 -16.84
CA MET A 19 -9.19 -2.16 -15.42
C MET A 19 -10.61 -2.28 -14.88
N LYS A 20 -11.50 -1.34 -15.18
CA LYS A 20 -12.92 -1.41 -14.82
C LYS A 20 -13.62 -2.62 -15.42
N SER A 21 -13.26 -3.02 -16.65
CA SER A 21 -13.78 -4.24 -17.30
C SER A 21 -13.27 -5.52 -16.63
N LEU A 22 -12.01 -5.52 -16.14
CA LEU A 22 -11.45 -6.64 -15.37
C LEU A 22 -12.08 -6.72 -13.98
N GLU A 23 -12.26 -5.60 -13.30
CA GLU A 23 -12.96 -5.49 -12.00
C GLU A 23 -14.42 -5.96 -12.11
N ALA A 24 -15.12 -5.59 -13.19
CA ALA A 24 -16.50 -6.02 -13.45
C ALA A 24 -16.63 -7.54 -13.74
N ARG A 25 -15.55 -8.21 -14.14
CA ARG A 25 -15.53 -9.69 -14.35
C ARG A 25 -15.39 -10.46 -13.05
N ILE A 26 -14.87 -9.86 -11.99
CA ILE A 26 -14.88 -10.46 -10.66
C ILE A 26 -16.30 -10.27 -10.11
N ASN A 27 -17.03 -11.36 -9.98
CA ASN A 27 -18.34 -11.32 -9.31
C ASN A 27 -18.11 -11.03 -7.81
N SER A 28 -18.00 -9.73 -7.46
CA SER A 28 -17.73 -9.29 -6.11
C SER A 28 -18.76 -9.82 -5.10
N HIS A 29 -20.00 -9.96 -5.52
CA HIS A 29 -21.07 -10.53 -4.70
C HIS A 29 -20.82 -12.02 -4.40
N PHE A 30 -20.35 -12.78 -5.38
CA PHE A 30 -20.00 -14.18 -5.18
C PHE A 30 -18.83 -14.32 -4.18
N LEU A 31 -17.79 -13.51 -4.33
CA LEU A 31 -16.65 -13.52 -3.41
C LEU A 31 -17.06 -13.18 -1.97
N PHE A 32 -17.87 -12.12 -1.78
CA PHE A 32 -18.36 -11.76 -0.45
C PHE A 32 -19.19 -12.87 0.18
N ASN A 33 -20.17 -13.42 -0.57
CA ASN A 33 -21.03 -14.48 -0.06
C ASN A 33 -20.21 -15.74 0.28
N THR A 34 -19.18 -16.04 -0.52
CA THR A 34 -18.31 -17.20 -0.25
C THR A 34 -17.50 -16.99 1.02
N LEU A 35 -16.92 -15.79 1.22
CA LEU A 35 -16.17 -15.48 2.44
C LEU A 35 -17.07 -15.43 3.67
N GLU A 36 -18.28 -14.89 3.55
CA GLU A 36 -19.29 -14.93 4.63
C GLU A 36 -19.69 -16.37 4.99
N ALA A 37 -19.88 -17.25 3.99
CA ALA A 37 -20.16 -18.65 4.23
C ALA A 37 -18.98 -19.35 4.94
N ILE A 38 -17.74 -19.10 4.52
CA ILE A 38 -16.55 -19.63 5.19
C ILE A 38 -16.46 -19.15 6.63
N ASN A 39 -16.71 -17.85 6.88
CA ASN A 39 -16.72 -17.27 8.20
C ASN A 39 -17.77 -17.96 9.09
N SER A 40 -19.01 -18.09 8.61
CA SER A 40 -20.11 -18.73 9.36
C SER A 40 -19.82 -20.19 9.68
N ILE A 41 -19.23 -20.95 8.76
CA ILE A 41 -18.80 -22.34 9.01
C ILE A 41 -17.70 -22.38 10.05
N ALA A 42 -16.71 -21.48 9.97
CA ALA A 42 -15.60 -21.41 10.91
C ALA A 42 -16.08 -21.07 12.33
N GLU A 43 -17.07 -20.16 12.46
CA GLU A 43 -17.71 -19.84 13.73
C GLU A 43 -18.46 -21.04 14.32
N LEU A 44 -19.19 -21.81 13.50
CA LEU A 44 -19.89 -23.02 13.93
C LEU A 44 -18.95 -24.15 14.39
N GLU A 45 -17.76 -24.19 13.81
CA GLU A 45 -16.69 -25.17 14.14
C GLU A 45 -15.73 -24.64 15.22
N ASP A 46 -16.05 -23.52 15.87
CA ASP A 46 -15.19 -22.83 16.87
C ASP A 46 -13.75 -22.57 16.36
N ASN A 47 -13.58 -22.35 15.05
CA ASN A 47 -12.29 -22.07 14.44
C ASN A 47 -12.07 -20.56 14.25
N GLU A 48 -11.64 -19.89 15.34
CA GLU A 48 -11.41 -18.44 15.38
C GLU A 48 -10.38 -17.98 14.31
N THR A 49 -9.38 -18.82 14.01
CA THR A 49 -8.35 -18.48 13.03
C THR A 49 -8.92 -18.34 11.63
N ILE A 50 -9.73 -19.31 11.19
CA ILE A 50 -10.37 -19.26 9.86
C ILE A 50 -11.39 -18.14 9.81
N ALA A 51 -12.18 -17.95 10.86
CA ALA A 51 -13.16 -16.85 10.96
C ALA A 51 -12.47 -15.49 10.81
N THR A 52 -11.42 -15.23 11.59
CA THR A 52 -10.63 -13.98 11.53
C THR A 52 -10.04 -13.74 10.15
N MET A 53 -9.43 -14.76 9.52
CA MET A 53 -8.86 -14.63 8.17
C MET A 53 -9.92 -14.34 7.12
N SER A 54 -11.06 -15.02 7.17
CA SER A 54 -12.16 -14.84 6.22
C SER A 54 -12.76 -13.44 6.32
N LEU A 55 -12.95 -12.95 7.55
CA LEU A 55 -13.47 -11.62 7.82
C LEU A 55 -12.50 -10.53 7.31
N ALA A 56 -11.21 -10.63 7.66
CA ALA A 56 -10.18 -9.69 7.22
C ALA A 56 -10.08 -9.66 5.69
N LEU A 57 -10.06 -10.82 5.04
CA LEU A 57 -10.03 -10.90 3.58
C LEU A 57 -11.30 -10.29 2.94
N GLY A 58 -12.48 -10.54 3.51
CA GLY A 58 -13.74 -9.93 3.09
C GLY A 58 -13.70 -8.40 3.17
N ASN A 59 -13.15 -7.84 4.25
CA ASN A 59 -12.96 -6.40 4.43
C ASN A 59 -12.00 -5.82 3.39
N MET A 60 -10.88 -6.47 3.14
CA MET A 60 -9.91 -6.05 2.12
C MET A 60 -10.54 -6.00 0.71
N PHE A 61 -11.31 -7.01 0.32
CA PHE A 61 -12.05 -6.97 -0.94
C PHE A 61 -13.10 -5.87 -0.97
N ARG A 62 -13.83 -5.67 0.13
CA ARG A 62 -14.84 -4.61 0.25
C ARG A 62 -14.21 -3.24 0.07
N TYR A 63 -13.09 -2.98 0.72
CA TYR A 63 -12.34 -1.74 0.57
C TYR A 63 -11.89 -1.53 -0.88
N THR A 64 -11.30 -2.56 -1.50
CA THR A 64 -10.76 -2.47 -2.86
C THR A 64 -11.85 -2.26 -3.90
N LEU A 65 -12.98 -2.99 -3.82
CA LEU A 65 -14.00 -3.05 -4.87
C LEU A 65 -15.15 -2.05 -4.70
N LYS A 66 -15.58 -1.75 -3.46
CA LYS A 66 -16.74 -0.87 -3.21
C LYS A 66 -16.40 0.61 -3.14
N THR A 67 -15.18 0.97 -2.76
CA THR A 67 -14.80 2.38 -2.64
C THR A 67 -14.45 2.94 -4.00
N GLN A 68 -15.39 3.67 -4.62
CA GLN A 68 -15.18 4.29 -5.94
C GLN A 68 -14.34 5.57 -5.88
N SER A 69 -14.18 6.16 -4.69
CA SER A 69 -13.38 7.37 -4.50
C SER A 69 -11.89 7.06 -4.59
N GLU A 70 -11.15 7.90 -5.31
CA GLU A 70 -9.68 7.85 -5.31
C GLU A 70 -9.09 8.37 -4.00
N LEU A 71 -9.81 9.25 -3.30
CA LEU A 71 -9.43 9.77 -2.00
C LEU A 71 -10.24 9.11 -0.88
N VAL A 72 -9.54 8.65 0.12
CA VAL A 72 -10.05 8.03 1.34
C VAL A 72 -9.41 8.68 2.56
N THR A 73 -9.89 8.41 3.76
CA THR A 73 -9.23 8.90 4.98
C THR A 73 -8.00 8.08 5.31
N VAL A 74 -7.05 8.67 6.04
CA VAL A 74 -5.93 7.93 6.65
C VAL A 74 -6.47 6.77 7.48
N GLN A 75 -7.56 6.98 8.22
CA GLN A 75 -8.22 5.93 9.01
C GLN A 75 -8.69 4.74 8.15
N ASP A 76 -9.24 5.00 6.96
CA ASP A 76 -9.67 3.95 6.04
C ASP A 76 -8.47 3.13 5.53
N GLU A 77 -7.35 3.79 5.17
CA GLU A 77 -6.10 3.13 4.76
C GLU A 77 -5.53 2.27 5.91
N LEU A 78 -5.52 2.80 7.14
CA LEU A 78 -5.06 2.05 8.31
C LEU A 78 -5.94 0.85 8.62
N GLY A 79 -7.26 0.97 8.46
CA GLY A 79 -8.18 -0.16 8.57
C GLY A 79 -7.83 -1.26 7.58
N HIS A 80 -7.60 -0.89 6.32
CA HIS A 80 -7.19 -1.82 5.27
C HIS A 80 -5.82 -2.47 5.54
N VAL A 81 -4.84 -1.70 6.01
CA VAL A 81 -3.54 -2.23 6.45
C VAL A 81 -3.71 -3.20 7.61
N ASN A 82 -4.57 -2.90 8.59
CA ASN A 82 -4.80 -3.77 9.73
C ASN A 82 -5.41 -5.12 9.32
N ASP A 83 -6.38 -5.13 8.39
CA ASP A 83 -6.93 -6.37 7.83
C ASP A 83 -5.83 -7.19 7.13
N TYR A 84 -4.98 -6.55 6.32
CA TYR A 84 -3.84 -7.20 5.68
C TYR A 84 -2.86 -7.80 6.71
N VAL A 85 -2.46 -7.01 7.71
CA VAL A 85 -1.53 -7.43 8.77
C VAL A 85 -2.11 -8.56 9.60
N THR A 86 -3.42 -8.57 9.85
CA THR A 86 -4.10 -9.65 10.56
C THR A 86 -3.91 -10.99 9.85
N ILE A 87 -4.10 -11.02 8.54
CA ILE A 87 -3.86 -12.24 7.74
C ILE A 87 -2.37 -12.64 7.78
N GLN A 88 -1.46 -11.68 7.63
CA GLN A 88 -0.03 -11.97 7.62
C GLN A 88 0.48 -12.43 8.99
N ARG A 89 -0.03 -11.89 10.09
CA ARG A 89 0.31 -12.36 11.44
C ARG A 89 -0.05 -13.83 11.65
N ILE A 90 -1.21 -14.25 11.20
CA ILE A 90 -1.62 -15.67 11.26
C ILE A 90 -0.67 -16.52 10.41
N ARG A 91 -0.31 -16.05 9.20
CA ARG A 91 0.59 -16.77 8.28
C ARG A 91 2.00 -16.91 8.82
N PHE A 92 2.49 -15.92 9.57
CA PHE A 92 3.86 -15.87 10.11
C PHE A 92 3.91 -16.13 11.63
N ASP A 93 2.91 -16.82 12.20
CA ASP A 93 2.86 -17.20 13.61
C ASP A 93 3.09 -16.02 14.57
N ASN A 94 2.54 -14.84 14.26
CA ASN A 94 2.68 -13.60 15.04
C ASN A 94 4.13 -13.17 15.33
N ARG A 95 5.06 -13.43 14.41
CA ARG A 95 6.49 -13.13 14.61
C ARG A 95 6.85 -11.66 14.46
N PHE A 96 5.96 -10.82 13.94
CA PHE A 96 6.18 -9.39 13.78
C PHE A 96 5.09 -8.56 14.43
N HIS A 97 5.41 -7.30 14.71
CA HIS A 97 4.48 -6.32 15.28
C HIS A 97 4.26 -5.15 14.31
N LEU A 98 3.05 -4.61 14.33
CA LEU A 98 2.71 -3.34 13.68
C LEU A 98 2.39 -2.34 14.78
N ASP A 99 3.14 -1.26 14.83
CA ASP A 99 2.92 -0.15 15.74
C ASP A 99 2.40 1.07 14.96
N LEU A 100 1.37 1.73 15.49
CA LEU A 100 0.75 2.90 14.88
C LEU A 100 0.93 4.11 15.82
N ASP A 101 1.67 5.12 15.36
CA ASP A 101 1.89 6.40 16.02
C ASP A 101 1.27 7.52 15.16
N ILE A 102 -0.06 7.59 15.18
CA ILE A 102 -0.82 8.52 14.34
C ILE A 102 -1.75 9.35 15.22
N PRO A 103 -1.45 10.65 15.40
CA PRO A 103 -2.32 11.57 16.12
C PRO A 103 -3.74 11.61 15.50
N ALA A 104 -4.75 11.68 16.37
CA ALA A 104 -6.16 11.65 15.95
C ALA A 104 -6.52 12.76 14.94
N GLU A 105 -5.83 13.88 14.99
CA GLU A 105 -6.02 15.00 14.06
C GLU A 105 -5.71 14.68 12.60
N TYR A 106 -4.88 13.64 12.32
CA TYR A 106 -4.54 13.23 10.96
C TYR A 106 -5.40 12.10 10.42
N LEU A 107 -6.18 11.40 11.27
CA LEU A 107 -6.99 10.25 10.86
C LEU A 107 -8.03 10.58 9.78
N ASN A 108 -8.59 11.81 9.83
CA ASN A 108 -9.59 12.26 8.85
C ASN A 108 -8.99 12.92 7.61
N ASN A 109 -7.66 13.08 7.52
CA ASN A 109 -7.02 13.62 6.33
C ASN A 109 -7.24 12.72 5.13
N LYS A 110 -7.50 13.33 3.97
CA LYS A 110 -7.72 12.61 2.72
C LYS A 110 -6.39 12.29 2.05
N VAL A 111 -6.24 11.03 1.67
CA VAL A 111 -5.07 10.48 0.98
C VAL A 111 -5.51 9.62 -0.19
N LEU A 112 -4.63 9.38 -1.15
CA LEU A 112 -4.91 8.44 -2.23
C LEU A 112 -5.11 7.03 -1.67
N LYS A 113 -6.09 6.34 -2.20
CA LYS A 113 -6.43 4.96 -1.86
C LYS A 113 -5.30 4.00 -2.21
N LEU A 114 -5.06 2.98 -1.37
CA LEU A 114 -4.06 1.92 -1.58
C LEU A 114 -2.62 2.45 -1.73
N ILE A 115 -2.22 3.38 -0.84
CA ILE A 115 -0.84 3.85 -0.77
C ILE A 115 -0.08 3.26 0.43
N LEU A 116 -0.74 2.94 1.55
CA LEU A 116 -0.07 2.41 2.74
C LEU A 116 0.16 0.90 2.66
N GLN A 117 -0.81 0.12 2.21
CA GLN A 117 -0.67 -1.34 2.15
C GLN A 117 0.56 -1.80 1.38
N PRO A 118 0.87 -1.31 0.17
CA PRO A 118 2.05 -1.76 -0.55
C PRO A 118 3.37 -1.42 0.14
N LEU A 119 3.41 -0.37 0.97
CA LEU A 119 4.61 -0.02 1.76
C LEU A 119 4.79 -1.00 2.92
N VAL A 120 3.71 -1.35 3.61
CA VAL A 120 3.71 -2.38 4.66
C VAL A 120 4.07 -3.75 4.05
N GLU A 121 3.57 -4.05 2.86
CA GLU A 121 3.91 -5.26 2.11
C GLU A 121 5.40 -5.31 1.77
N ASN A 122 5.99 -4.21 1.31
CA ASN A 122 7.43 -4.12 1.08
C ASN A 122 8.25 -4.29 2.37
N ALA A 123 7.83 -3.64 3.47
CA ALA A 123 8.48 -3.81 4.77
C ALA A 123 8.46 -5.28 5.21
N LEU A 124 7.31 -5.96 5.08
CA LEU A 124 7.14 -7.33 5.50
C LEU A 124 7.99 -8.32 4.66
N TYR A 125 7.93 -8.23 3.32
CA TYR A 125 8.57 -9.21 2.45
C TYR A 125 10.06 -8.91 2.17
N HIS A 126 10.44 -7.65 2.19
CA HIS A 126 11.79 -7.23 1.82
C HIS A 126 12.59 -6.70 3.01
N GLY A 127 11.93 -6.02 3.94
CA GLY A 127 12.55 -5.56 5.17
C GLY A 127 12.80 -6.70 6.13
N LEU A 128 11.74 -7.37 6.54
CA LEU A 128 11.78 -8.39 7.58
C LEU A 128 12.18 -9.80 7.09
N ASN A 129 12.32 -10.01 5.78
CA ASN A 129 12.83 -11.22 5.14
C ASN A 129 12.39 -12.54 5.82
N TYR A 130 11.05 -12.76 5.89
CA TYR A 130 10.37 -13.91 6.50
C TYR A 130 10.24 -13.91 8.04
N CYS A 131 10.34 -12.74 8.65
CA CYS A 131 9.99 -12.48 10.04
C CYS A 131 10.75 -13.35 11.07
N THR A 132 11.63 -12.72 11.81
CA THR A 132 12.19 -13.25 13.04
C THR A 132 11.44 -12.68 14.25
N THR A 133 11.63 -13.29 15.41
CA THR A 133 11.00 -12.79 16.65
C THR A 133 11.57 -11.40 16.99
N GLY A 134 10.68 -10.41 17.16
CA GLY A 134 11.06 -9.03 17.47
C GLY A 134 11.07 -8.08 16.27
N ASP A 135 10.68 -8.56 15.08
CA ASP A 135 10.53 -7.73 13.90
C ASP A 135 9.36 -6.75 14.08
N THR A 136 9.58 -5.49 13.71
CA THR A 136 8.57 -4.43 13.87
C THR A 136 8.42 -3.63 12.59
N ILE A 137 7.17 -3.26 12.31
CA ILE A 137 6.81 -2.24 11.33
C ILE A 137 6.14 -1.11 12.11
N ASN A 138 6.59 0.12 11.94
CA ASN A 138 6.00 1.29 12.57
C ASN A 138 5.46 2.23 11.50
N ILE A 139 4.20 2.69 11.67
CA ILE A 139 3.59 3.71 10.83
C ILE A 139 3.38 4.94 11.69
N ARG A 140 4.02 6.05 11.33
CA ARG A 140 3.90 7.32 12.03
C ARG A 140 3.41 8.41 11.09
N ALA A 141 2.52 9.29 11.57
CA ALA A 141 2.08 10.47 10.84
C ALA A 141 2.34 11.75 11.63
N TYR A 142 2.78 12.80 10.92
CA TYR A 142 3.03 14.12 11.48
C TYR A 142 2.93 15.19 10.41
N ALA A 143 2.85 16.47 10.82
CA ALA A 143 2.89 17.58 9.89
C ALA A 143 4.30 18.18 9.85
N GLU A 144 4.80 18.44 8.64
CA GLU A 144 6.03 19.17 8.42
C GLU A 144 5.88 20.08 7.19
N ASN A 145 6.29 21.37 7.33
CA ASN A 145 6.22 22.35 6.25
C ASN A 145 4.85 22.41 5.54
N ASN A 146 3.76 22.35 6.32
CA ASN A 146 2.38 22.35 5.82
C ASN A 146 2.03 21.13 4.93
N CYS A 147 2.78 20.04 5.08
CA CYS A 147 2.52 18.75 4.45
C CYS A 147 2.23 17.69 5.52
N LEU A 148 1.41 16.70 5.15
CA LEU A 148 1.26 15.47 5.91
C LEU A 148 2.41 14.54 5.51
N MET A 149 3.19 14.15 6.50
CA MET A 149 4.25 13.17 6.37
C MET A 149 3.76 11.85 6.98
N ILE A 150 3.93 10.75 6.26
CA ILE A 150 3.64 9.41 6.78
C ILE A 150 4.89 8.57 6.57
N ASP A 151 5.49 8.11 7.65
CA ASP A 151 6.64 7.20 7.64
C ASP A 151 6.16 5.76 7.81
N VAL A 152 6.66 4.85 6.98
CA VAL A 152 6.55 3.41 7.18
C VAL A 152 7.97 2.88 7.38
N TYR A 153 8.26 2.54 8.62
CA TYR A 153 9.58 2.10 9.08
C TYR A 153 9.57 0.60 9.39
N ASP A 154 10.61 -0.11 9.01
CA ASP A 154 10.89 -1.48 9.44
C ASP A 154 12.30 -1.60 10.00
N ASN A 155 12.48 -2.45 11.02
CA ASN A 155 13.77 -2.78 11.61
C ASN A 155 14.42 -4.01 10.95
N GLY A 156 14.19 -4.19 9.65
CA GLY A 156 14.63 -5.37 8.90
C GLY A 156 16.05 -5.28 8.37
N GLN A 157 16.30 -6.01 7.28
CA GLN A 157 17.67 -6.12 6.72
C GLN A 157 18.21 -4.84 6.07
N GLY A 158 17.36 -3.83 5.84
CA GLY A 158 17.77 -2.61 5.16
C GLY A 158 18.28 -2.85 3.74
N MET A 159 18.89 -1.82 3.16
CA MET A 159 19.46 -1.84 1.80
C MET A 159 20.92 -1.41 1.81
N ASP A 160 21.74 -2.02 0.98
CA ASP A 160 23.07 -1.51 0.67
C ASP A 160 22.98 -0.20 -0.12
N ILE A 161 24.08 0.55 -0.16
CA ILE A 161 24.13 1.87 -0.80
C ILE A 161 23.83 1.83 -2.30
N GLU A 162 24.22 0.75 -2.98
CA GLU A 162 24.00 0.60 -4.41
C GLU A 162 22.53 0.37 -4.73
N THR A 163 21.87 -0.52 -3.99
CA THR A 163 20.44 -0.82 -4.09
C THR A 163 19.60 0.42 -3.77
N LEU A 164 19.93 1.13 -2.66
CA LEU A 164 19.24 2.34 -2.26
C LEU A 164 19.38 3.45 -3.33
N THR A 165 20.58 3.67 -3.85
CA THR A 165 20.84 4.69 -4.89
C THR A 165 20.07 4.37 -6.17
N LYS A 166 20.03 3.10 -6.60
CA LYS A 166 19.25 2.66 -7.77
C LYS A 166 17.75 2.89 -7.56
N LEU A 167 17.25 2.57 -6.36
CA LEU A 167 15.85 2.79 -6.03
C LEU A 167 15.50 4.29 -6.05
N GLN A 168 16.30 5.13 -5.37
CA GLN A 168 16.09 6.58 -5.34
C GLN A 168 16.16 7.19 -6.75
N SER A 169 17.11 6.76 -7.59
CA SER A 169 17.19 7.20 -8.98
C SER A 169 15.96 6.81 -9.78
N SER A 170 15.44 5.60 -9.57
CA SER A 170 14.24 5.11 -10.26
C SER A 170 12.98 5.90 -9.88
N LEU A 171 12.89 6.41 -8.65
CA LEU A 171 11.80 7.27 -8.22
C LEU A 171 11.82 8.64 -8.89
N MET A 172 13.01 9.16 -9.22
CA MET A 172 13.19 10.47 -9.86
C MET A 172 13.03 10.44 -11.39
N GLU A 173 13.05 9.25 -12.00
CA GLU A 173 12.83 9.11 -13.44
C GLU A 173 11.36 9.37 -13.78
N GLU A 174 11.10 10.26 -14.75
CA GLU A 174 9.74 10.48 -15.27
C GLU A 174 9.12 9.14 -15.69
N ALA A 175 7.88 8.92 -15.25
CA ALA A 175 7.14 7.69 -15.54
C ALA A 175 7.01 7.50 -17.07
N SER A 176 7.92 6.73 -17.67
CA SER A 176 7.77 6.30 -19.05
C SER A 176 6.89 5.04 -19.07
N PHE A 177 5.75 5.13 -19.75
CA PHE A 177 4.75 4.05 -19.89
C PHE A 177 5.27 2.76 -20.57
N THR A 178 6.53 2.70 -20.94
CA THR A 178 7.13 1.59 -21.69
C THR A 178 7.69 0.45 -20.83
N GLU A 179 7.77 0.60 -19.51
CA GLU A 179 8.43 -0.38 -18.63
C GLU A 179 7.50 -1.37 -17.91
N LEU A 180 6.25 -1.47 -18.29
CA LEU A 180 5.27 -2.43 -17.70
C LEU A 180 5.61 -3.92 -17.94
N GLY A 181 6.72 -4.22 -18.61
CA GLY A 181 7.01 -5.57 -19.08
C GLY A 181 8.11 -6.37 -18.38
N HIS A 182 9.18 -5.78 -17.94
CA HIS A 182 10.33 -6.53 -17.39
C HIS A 182 11.22 -5.65 -16.52
N ARG A 183 11.25 -5.91 -15.19
CA ARG A 183 12.38 -5.84 -14.26
C ARG A 183 11.92 -5.75 -12.80
N ASN A 184 12.67 -6.41 -11.91
CA ASN A 184 12.59 -6.41 -10.42
C ASN A 184 11.26 -5.93 -9.81
N LYS A 185 10.42 -6.86 -9.39
CA LYS A 185 9.10 -6.61 -8.77
C LYS A 185 9.11 -5.57 -7.63
N GLN A 186 10.25 -5.38 -6.98
CA GLN A 186 10.46 -4.50 -5.83
C GLN A 186 10.39 -3.00 -6.17
N SER A 187 11.07 -2.57 -7.24
CA SER A 187 11.12 -1.15 -7.63
C SER A 187 9.83 -0.68 -8.30
N ILE A 188 9.07 -1.61 -8.89
CA ILE A 188 7.83 -1.32 -9.61
C ILE A 188 6.74 -0.83 -8.64
N GLY A 189 6.61 -1.43 -7.46
CA GLY A 189 5.59 -1.08 -6.48
C GLY A 189 5.76 0.35 -5.94
N LEU A 190 6.96 0.68 -5.44
CA LEU A 190 7.24 2.01 -4.88
C LEU A 190 7.24 3.11 -5.96
N LYS A 191 7.81 2.84 -7.15
CA LYS A 191 7.77 3.77 -8.29
C LYS A 191 6.33 4.08 -8.70
N ASN A 192 5.46 3.07 -8.77
CA ASN A 192 4.05 3.26 -9.12
C ASN A 192 3.32 4.15 -8.10
N ILE A 193 3.56 3.95 -6.80
CA ILE A 193 2.97 4.79 -5.76
C ILE A 193 3.51 6.23 -5.86
N HIS A 194 4.83 6.38 -5.98
CA HIS A 194 5.47 7.70 -6.15
C HIS A 194 4.88 8.46 -7.33
N SER A 195 4.87 7.84 -8.51
CA SER A 195 4.35 8.43 -9.75
C SER A 195 2.86 8.77 -9.64
N ARG A 196 2.06 7.92 -8.96
CA ARG A 196 0.65 8.15 -8.74
C ARG A 196 0.40 9.35 -7.82
N ILE A 197 1.19 9.50 -6.76
CA ILE A 197 1.13 10.64 -5.85
C ILE A 197 1.56 11.92 -6.58
N GLU A 198 2.65 11.89 -7.32
CA GLU A 198 3.15 13.04 -8.07
C GLU A 198 2.17 13.47 -9.19
N LEU A 199 1.56 12.51 -9.88
CA LEU A 199 0.55 12.78 -10.89
C LEU A 199 -0.70 13.45 -10.32
N TYR A 200 -1.11 13.03 -9.12
CA TYR A 200 -2.34 13.51 -8.50
C TYR A 200 -2.16 14.87 -7.78
N TYR A 201 -1.07 15.01 -7.01
CA TYR A 201 -0.85 16.19 -6.16
C TYR A 201 0.18 17.18 -6.74
N GLY A 202 0.93 16.79 -7.77
CA GLY A 202 1.96 17.61 -8.40
C GLY A 202 3.37 17.32 -7.89
N LYS A 203 4.35 17.93 -8.55
CA LYS A 203 5.77 17.80 -8.21
C LYS A 203 6.04 18.28 -6.78
N GLY A 204 6.88 17.54 -6.07
CA GLY A 204 7.25 17.81 -4.68
C GLY A 204 6.47 16.99 -3.65
N TYR A 205 5.45 16.24 -4.08
CA TYR A 205 4.81 15.18 -3.31
C TYR A 205 5.30 13.82 -3.82
N GLY A 206 5.21 12.77 -3.00
CA GLY A 206 5.66 11.44 -3.41
C GLY A 206 6.36 10.69 -2.30
N LEU A 207 7.25 9.77 -2.67
CA LEU A 207 8.01 8.93 -1.75
C LEU A 207 9.46 9.38 -1.64
N THR A 208 10.00 9.26 -0.43
CA THR A 208 11.45 9.31 -0.14
C THR A 208 11.80 8.02 0.60
N VAL A 209 12.90 7.38 0.20
CA VAL A 209 13.37 6.14 0.84
C VAL A 209 14.73 6.40 1.47
N THR A 210 14.85 6.03 2.74
CA THR A 210 16.10 6.00 3.48
C THR A 210 16.27 4.62 4.09
N SER A 211 17.51 4.15 4.19
CA SER A 211 17.78 2.82 4.69
C SER A 211 19.20 2.69 5.18
N ARG A 212 19.43 1.76 6.12
CA ARG A 212 20.74 1.35 6.58
C ARG A 212 20.82 -0.15 6.57
N GLN A 213 21.80 -0.68 5.84
CA GLN A 213 21.99 -2.10 5.65
C GLN A 213 22.10 -2.85 6.99
N ASN A 214 21.38 -3.95 7.12
CA ASN A 214 21.25 -4.81 8.30
C ASN A 214 20.65 -4.11 9.55
N GLU A 215 19.97 -2.98 9.38
CA GLU A 215 19.40 -2.26 10.51
C GLU A 215 17.93 -1.84 10.28
N TRP A 216 17.63 -1.15 9.16
CA TRP A 216 16.29 -0.61 8.95
C TRP A 216 16.06 -0.07 7.53
N THR A 217 14.77 0.05 7.16
CA THR A 217 14.32 0.88 6.04
C THR A 217 13.20 1.80 6.50
N ASN A 218 13.19 3.02 5.99
CA ASN A 218 12.08 3.97 6.16
C ASN A 218 11.61 4.46 4.79
N VAL A 219 10.33 4.27 4.49
CA VAL A 219 9.67 4.84 3.33
C VAL A 219 8.75 5.96 3.81
N GLN A 220 9.08 7.18 3.47
CA GLN A 220 8.34 8.37 3.83
C GLN A 220 7.45 8.81 2.66
N ILE A 221 6.17 9.05 2.94
CA ILE A 221 5.21 9.66 2.02
C ILE A 221 5.05 11.13 2.39
N ARG A 222 5.14 12.02 1.40
CA ARG A 222 4.84 13.44 1.52
C ARG A 222 3.57 13.77 0.74
N LEU A 223 2.56 14.31 1.43
CA LEU A 223 1.25 14.66 0.87
C LEU A 223 0.82 16.07 1.30
N PRO A 224 -0.10 16.74 0.56
CA PRO A 224 -0.76 17.92 1.08
C PRO A 224 -1.71 17.56 2.23
N ILE A 225 -1.90 18.47 3.19
CA ILE A 225 -2.92 18.30 4.23
C ILE A 225 -4.28 18.60 3.62
N LEU A 226 -5.11 17.57 3.42
CA LEU A 226 -6.48 17.68 2.91
C LEU A 226 -7.46 17.20 4.00
N LYS A 227 -8.35 18.08 4.41
CA LYS A 227 -9.39 17.77 5.42
C LYS A 227 -10.70 17.35 4.76
#